data_e6da6e8ce862af05f86c0499a014fb4a
#
_entry.id   e6da6e8ce862af05f86c0499a014fb4a
#
_cell.length_a   1.000
_cell.length_b   1.000
_cell.length_c   1.000
_cell.angle_alpha   90.00
_cell.angle_beta   90.00
_cell.angle_gamma   90.00
#
_symmetry.space_group_name_H-M   'P 1'
#
loop_
_entity.id
_entity.type
_entity.pdbx_description
1 polymer ?
#
loop_
_entity_poly.entity_id
_entity_poly.type
_entity_poly.pdbx_seq_one_letter_code
_entity_poly.pdbx_strand_id
1 'polypeptide(L)'
;MPAATNTERTSTRGRWLPAFGALLGAAVFLAVRGSLTDDAYITLAYAKNLAVHGEWGIVPGSPANSATSPLNVLLLGALTLATRVTGGPHPVVALGILTVLCGGVLGWAWQRLGRSLALPAAAGVLGVALVLLNPFVLSAIGLEVLLIPAVLLVLTVLAVEGRPAWFGVAGGLAVLTRLDLVVFVVVIAVSTPAIRRRLLPAAGFAVVTAAPWFAVSWVAFGSFVPDTLVIKQLQAGLFAPWSYGTGPVMYYLGWPVTVLVSFLPALLGVVALAGWAAARFGARWPEFPALGPLAALGAGGLLYYLTYSFLGVGPFHWYYAAPVTSVSAFAVAAFGTWYAESRTRTALRAGPPAVALGLTGALALGGAAVDVAQGLPWPSPVIFGNWASATDYARVGTELRGQLGDASVASPGEIGTLAYFCECAILDEFSDRGQAVTLVDKRIATANPLMSLALRVNYHWLDRSVTPRKPDYRLQYASGPATGPDSWQVRSAAKGVGHFVLTREP
;
A
#
# COMPACT_ATOMS: atom_id res chain seq x y z
N MET A 1 -35.16 -3.23 42.88
CA MET A 1 -33.81 -3.37 42.26
C MET A 1 -33.91 -2.82 40.86
N PRO A 2 -33.24 -1.73 40.50
CA PRO A 2 -33.28 -1.24 39.11
C PRO A 2 -32.43 -2.16 38.25
N ALA A 3 -33.00 -2.58 37.09
CA ALA A 3 -32.32 -3.35 36.08
C ALA A 3 -31.09 -2.58 35.57
N ALA A 4 -29.90 -3.15 35.76
CA ALA A 4 -28.66 -2.60 35.21
C ALA A 4 -28.82 -2.46 33.71
N THR A 5 -28.73 -1.24 33.25
CA THR A 5 -29.02 -0.83 31.89
C THR A 5 -28.10 -1.53 30.89
N ASN A 6 -28.67 -2.03 29.81
CA ASN A 6 -28.03 -2.76 28.69
C ASN A 6 -26.87 -1.98 28.02
N THR A 7 -26.65 -0.71 28.39
CA THR A 7 -25.61 0.19 27.90
C THR A 7 -24.20 -0.14 28.39
N GLU A 8 -24.03 -0.70 29.59
CA GLU A 8 -22.71 -1.09 30.08
C GLU A 8 -22.17 -2.37 29.45
N ARG A 9 -23.04 -3.32 29.08
CA ARG A 9 -22.62 -4.56 28.40
C ARG A 9 -22.15 -4.35 26.97
N THR A 10 -22.57 -3.27 26.29
CA THR A 10 -22.11 -2.94 24.92
C THR A 10 -20.75 -2.22 24.92
N SER A 11 -20.40 -1.53 26.02
CA SER A 11 -19.16 -0.74 26.08
C SER A 11 -17.87 -1.57 26.17
N THR A 12 -17.96 -2.85 26.62
CA THR A 12 -16.80 -3.74 26.79
C THR A 12 -16.54 -4.63 25.60
N ARG A 13 -17.51 -4.79 24.70
CA ARG A 13 -17.36 -5.67 23.53
C ARG A 13 -16.29 -5.12 22.58
N GLY A 14 -15.28 -5.95 22.31
CA GLY A 14 -14.23 -5.70 21.31
C GLY A 14 -13.08 -4.76 21.76
N ARG A 15 -12.94 -4.42 23.07
CA ARG A 15 -11.81 -3.60 23.58
C ARG A 15 -10.43 -4.20 23.27
N TRP A 16 -10.36 -5.48 23.06
CA TRP A 16 -9.15 -6.24 22.76
C TRP A 16 -8.77 -6.22 21.26
N LEU A 17 -9.65 -5.76 20.35
CA LEU A 17 -9.38 -5.73 18.90
C LEU A 17 -8.11 -4.98 18.51
N PRO A 18 -7.74 -3.83 19.12
CA PRO A 18 -6.47 -3.19 18.83
C PRO A 18 -5.27 -4.08 19.17
N ALA A 19 -5.31 -4.75 20.33
CA ALA A 19 -4.26 -5.67 20.74
C ALA A 19 -4.20 -6.90 19.82
N PHE A 20 -5.34 -7.45 19.42
CA PHE A 20 -5.42 -8.55 18.45
C PHE A 20 -4.79 -8.13 17.12
N GLY A 21 -5.14 -6.95 16.57
CA GLY A 21 -4.57 -6.47 15.32
C GLY A 21 -3.06 -6.24 15.41
N ALA A 22 -2.59 -5.68 16.52
CA ALA A 22 -1.16 -5.48 16.76
C ALA A 22 -0.39 -6.81 16.86
N LEU A 23 -0.91 -7.79 17.60
CA LEU A 23 -0.30 -9.11 17.73
C LEU A 23 -0.29 -9.88 16.42
N LEU A 24 -1.39 -9.82 15.67
CA LEU A 24 -1.46 -10.44 14.34
C LEU A 24 -0.50 -9.77 13.38
N GLY A 25 -0.39 -8.42 13.41
CA GLY A 25 0.59 -7.67 12.63
C GLY A 25 2.04 -8.06 12.97
N ALA A 26 2.35 -8.28 14.27
CA ALA A 26 3.65 -8.76 14.69
C ALA A 26 3.95 -10.17 14.14
N ALA A 27 2.98 -11.10 14.26
CA ALA A 27 3.13 -12.47 13.77
C ALA A 27 3.36 -12.51 12.25
N VAL A 28 2.55 -11.75 11.51
CA VAL A 28 2.69 -11.63 10.05
C VAL A 28 4.05 -11.04 9.67
N PHE A 29 4.47 -9.95 10.30
CA PHE A 29 5.77 -9.36 10.01
C PHE A 29 6.92 -10.34 10.25
N LEU A 30 6.89 -11.08 11.37
CA LEU A 30 7.91 -12.10 11.65
C LEU A 30 7.94 -13.20 10.60
N ALA A 31 6.78 -13.55 10.03
CA ALA A 31 6.68 -14.54 8.96
C ALA A 31 7.28 -14.07 7.63
N VAL A 32 7.14 -12.76 7.29
CA VAL A 32 7.49 -12.27 5.94
C VAL A 32 8.76 -11.41 5.89
N ARG A 33 9.32 -10.99 7.01
CA ARG A 33 10.42 -9.99 7.09
C ARG A 33 11.69 -10.35 6.31
N GLY A 34 11.94 -11.63 6.07
CA GLY A 34 13.11 -12.12 5.33
C GLY A 34 12.91 -12.19 3.82
N SER A 35 11.70 -11.92 3.33
CA SER A 35 11.30 -12.12 1.95
C SER A 35 10.62 -10.89 1.34
N LEU A 36 11.09 -9.69 1.69
CA LEU A 36 10.53 -8.47 1.13
C LEU A 36 10.82 -8.39 -0.38
N THR A 37 9.86 -7.82 -1.14
CA THR A 37 10.07 -7.53 -2.56
C THR A 37 11.08 -6.40 -2.76
N ASP A 38 11.70 -6.32 -3.92
CA ASP A 38 12.72 -5.30 -4.24
C ASP A 38 12.19 -3.87 -4.04
N ASP A 39 10.97 -3.58 -4.51
CA ASP A 39 10.34 -2.26 -4.33
C ASP A 39 10.17 -1.85 -2.85
N ALA A 40 10.02 -2.80 -1.92
CA ALA A 40 9.97 -2.49 -0.50
C ALA A 40 11.30 -1.89 0.01
N TYR A 41 12.43 -2.38 -0.52
CA TYR A 41 13.73 -1.85 -0.18
C TYR A 41 13.99 -0.45 -0.76
N ILE A 42 13.30 -0.04 -1.83
CA ILE A 42 13.29 1.38 -2.26
C ILE A 42 12.79 2.27 -1.12
N THR A 43 11.64 1.92 -0.54
CA THR A 43 11.08 2.68 0.60
C THR A 43 12.00 2.65 1.82
N LEU A 44 12.59 1.49 2.12
CA LEU A 44 13.54 1.33 3.24
C LEU A 44 14.85 2.10 3.01
N ALA A 45 15.33 2.21 1.76
CA ALA A 45 16.49 3.02 1.40
C ALA A 45 16.22 4.52 1.65
N TYR A 46 15.07 5.02 1.19
CA TYR A 46 14.62 6.38 1.51
C TYR A 46 14.55 6.63 3.02
N ALA A 47 13.92 5.72 3.76
CA ALA A 47 13.78 5.83 5.21
C ALA A 47 15.15 5.82 5.93
N LYS A 48 16.08 4.99 5.46
CA LYS A 48 17.46 4.91 5.96
C LYS A 48 18.20 6.21 5.70
N ASN A 49 18.19 6.71 4.45
CA ASN A 49 18.87 7.93 4.06
C ASN A 49 18.32 9.13 4.82
N LEU A 50 16.99 9.22 4.97
CA LEU A 50 16.36 10.26 5.76
C LEU A 50 16.80 10.22 7.24
N ALA A 51 16.85 9.03 7.84
CA ALA A 51 17.23 8.86 9.24
C ALA A 51 18.72 9.09 9.51
N VAL A 52 19.61 8.76 8.55
CA VAL A 52 21.07 8.80 8.73
C VAL A 52 21.67 10.12 8.23
N HIS A 53 21.22 10.56 7.06
CA HIS A 53 21.80 11.70 6.33
C HIS A 53 20.87 12.92 6.25
N GLY A 54 19.59 12.78 6.61
CA GLY A 54 18.58 13.82 6.38
C GLY A 54 18.23 14.02 4.90
N GLU A 55 18.54 13.04 4.06
CA GLU A 55 18.40 13.11 2.60
C GLU A 55 17.18 12.35 2.11
N TRP A 56 16.54 12.88 1.07
CA TRP A 56 15.41 12.27 0.39
C TRP A 56 15.87 11.66 -0.93
N GLY A 57 16.16 10.37 -0.93
CA GLY A 57 16.65 9.64 -2.10
C GLY A 57 16.91 8.16 -1.82
N ILE A 58 17.07 7.36 -2.88
CA ILE A 58 17.42 5.94 -2.80
C ILE A 58 18.90 5.77 -2.48
N VAL A 59 19.74 6.58 -3.12
CA VAL A 59 21.19 6.54 -3.03
C VAL A 59 21.68 7.71 -2.18
N PRO A 60 22.58 7.49 -1.20
CA PRO A 60 23.18 8.58 -0.42
C PRO A 60 23.87 9.61 -1.33
N GLY A 61 23.72 10.90 -1.02
CA GLY A 61 24.28 12.00 -1.81
C GLY A 61 23.58 12.26 -3.15
N SER A 62 22.50 11.55 -3.44
CA SER A 62 21.74 11.71 -4.70
C SER A 62 20.23 11.91 -4.42
N PRO A 63 19.80 13.13 -4.07
CA PRO A 63 18.38 13.41 -3.83
C PRO A 63 17.53 13.10 -5.06
N ALA A 64 16.43 12.37 -4.88
CA ALA A 64 15.49 12.01 -5.93
C ALA A 64 14.06 12.03 -5.40
N ASN A 65 13.08 12.46 -6.21
CA ASN A 65 11.68 12.49 -5.81
C ASN A 65 10.88 11.34 -6.45
N SER A 66 11.33 10.11 -6.26
CA SER A 66 10.67 8.91 -6.82
C SER A 66 9.80 8.13 -5.82
N ALA A 67 9.76 8.51 -4.54
CA ALA A 67 8.91 7.85 -3.54
C ALA A 67 7.43 8.26 -3.70
N THR A 68 6.55 7.28 -3.98
CA THR A 68 5.11 7.51 -4.21
C THR A 68 4.31 7.66 -2.94
N SER A 69 4.86 7.30 -1.78
CA SER A 69 4.22 7.33 -0.46
C SER A 69 5.04 8.12 0.54
N PRO A 70 4.96 9.48 0.52
CA PRO A 70 5.70 10.31 1.47
C PRO A 70 5.45 9.95 2.93
N LEU A 71 4.19 9.69 3.32
CA LEU A 71 3.87 9.35 4.70
C LEU A 71 4.53 8.04 5.14
N ASN A 72 4.58 7.03 4.29
CA ASN A 72 5.23 5.76 4.61
C ASN A 72 6.74 5.96 4.84
N VAL A 73 7.41 6.71 3.96
CA VAL A 73 8.84 7.04 4.11
C VAL A 73 9.10 7.85 5.38
N LEU A 74 8.28 8.89 5.66
CA LEU A 74 8.43 9.74 6.84
C LEU A 74 8.24 8.95 8.14
N LEU A 75 7.22 8.08 8.21
CA LEU A 75 6.98 7.22 9.37
C LEU A 75 8.12 6.21 9.56
N LEU A 76 8.54 5.55 8.49
CA LEU A 76 9.66 4.60 8.54
C LEU A 76 10.97 5.31 8.88
N GLY A 77 11.23 6.50 8.33
CA GLY A 77 12.40 7.31 8.65
C GLY A 77 12.44 7.71 10.13
N ALA A 78 11.32 8.20 10.67
CA ALA A 78 11.20 8.55 12.08
C ALA A 78 11.39 7.33 13.00
N LEU A 79 10.79 6.19 12.66
CA LEU A 79 10.97 4.94 13.40
C LEU A 79 12.40 4.41 13.27
N THR A 80 13.03 4.51 12.09
CA THR A 80 14.44 4.15 11.89
C THR A 80 15.36 5.01 12.72
N LEU A 81 15.10 6.32 12.78
CA LEU A 81 15.83 7.23 13.67
C LEU A 81 15.69 6.82 15.14
N ALA A 82 14.48 6.45 15.57
CA ALA A 82 14.25 5.96 16.93
C ALA A 82 15.02 4.66 17.23
N THR A 83 15.23 3.77 16.25
CA THR A 83 16.01 2.53 16.46
C THR A 83 17.49 2.78 16.70
N ARG A 84 18.02 3.97 16.42
CA ARG A 84 19.44 4.28 16.66
C ARG A 84 19.84 4.17 18.13
N VAL A 85 18.91 4.27 19.06
CA VAL A 85 19.14 4.05 20.50
C VAL A 85 19.61 2.62 20.82
N THR A 86 19.40 1.67 19.92
CA THR A 86 19.80 0.26 20.06
C THR A 86 21.14 -0.09 19.36
N GLY A 87 21.91 0.92 18.93
CA GLY A 87 23.23 0.74 18.37
C GLY A 87 23.35 0.97 16.85
N GLY A 88 22.28 1.36 16.16
CA GLY A 88 22.33 1.70 14.74
C GLY A 88 20.94 1.87 14.09
N PRO A 89 20.88 2.37 12.85
CA PRO A 89 19.63 2.47 12.13
C PRO A 89 19.17 1.08 11.67
N HIS A 90 17.96 0.68 12.04
CA HIS A 90 17.36 -0.61 11.69
C HIS A 90 16.03 -0.44 10.93
N PRO A 91 16.03 -0.09 9.61
CA PRO A 91 14.81 0.19 8.84
C PRO A 91 13.84 -1.00 8.78
N VAL A 92 14.34 -2.25 8.75
CA VAL A 92 13.50 -3.46 8.77
C VAL A 92 12.79 -3.60 10.12
N VAL A 93 13.43 -3.25 11.23
CA VAL A 93 12.78 -3.22 12.56
C VAL A 93 11.72 -2.12 12.60
N ALA A 94 12.03 -0.94 12.04
CA ALA A 94 11.07 0.15 11.90
C ALA A 94 9.82 -0.27 11.10
N LEU A 95 10.01 -1.04 10.02
CA LEU A 95 8.90 -1.64 9.26
C LEU A 95 8.07 -2.59 10.12
N GLY A 96 8.70 -3.40 10.95
CA GLY A 96 8.01 -4.27 11.91
C GLY A 96 7.13 -3.48 12.88
N ILE A 97 7.68 -2.41 13.46
CA ILE A 97 6.94 -1.52 14.36
C ILE A 97 5.76 -0.88 13.61
N LEU A 98 5.97 -0.36 12.40
CA LEU A 98 4.90 0.23 11.59
C LEU A 98 3.80 -0.79 11.26
N THR A 99 4.17 -2.04 10.94
CA THR A 99 3.22 -3.13 10.68
C THR A 99 2.36 -3.43 11.91
N VAL A 100 2.96 -3.49 13.10
CA VAL A 100 2.26 -3.66 14.39
C VAL A 100 1.30 -2.49 14.65
N LEU A 101 1.76 -1.25 14.42
CA LEU A 101 0.93 -0.06 14.57
C LEU A 101 -0.25 -0.05 13.60
N CYS A 102 -0.03 -0.39 12.33
CA CYS A 102 -1.12 -0.51 11.34
C CYS A 102 -2.14 -1.56 11.76
N GLY A 103 -1.69 -2.74 12.22
CA GLY A 103 -2.57 -3.78 12.76
C GLY A 103 -3.39 -3.30 13.96
N GLY A 104 -2.75 -2.59 14.89
CA GLY A 104 -3.42 -1.97 16.05
C GLY A 104 -4.46 -0.92 15.64
N VAL A 105 -4.15 -0.07 14.67
CA VAL A 105 -5.06 0.94 14.12
C VAL A 105 -6.24 0.28 13.41
N LEU A 106 -6.03 -0.78 12.63
CA LEU A 106 -7.10 -1.57 12.01
C LEU A 106 -8.05 -2.12 13.08
N GLY A 107 -7.51 -2.75 14.13
CA GLY A 107 -8.30 -3.25 15.26
C GLY A 107 -9.06 -2.15 15.98
N TRP A 108 -8.43 -0.98 16.19
CA TRP A 108 -9.08 0.19 16.79
C TRP A 108 -10.22 0.72 15.92
N ALA A 109 -10.02 0.82 14.61
CA ALA A 109 -11.03 1.29 13.69
C ALA A 109 -12.24 0.33 13.68
N TRP A 110 -12.01 -0.97 13.61
CA TRP A 110 -13.09 -1.96 13.70
C TRP A 110 -13.80 -1.97 15.05
N GLN A 111 -13.09 -1.72 16.15
CA GLN A 111 -13.71 -1.53 17.46
C GLN A 111 -14.65 -0.32 17.47
N ARG A 112 -14.25 0.81 16.87
CA ARG A 112 -15.06 2.03 16.78
C ARG A 112 -16.30 1.80 15.90
N LEU A 113 -16.10 1.21 14.71
CA LEU A 113 -17.19 0.85 13.80
C LEU A 113 -18.15 -0.13 14.45
N GLY A 114 -17.63 -1.14 15.17
CA GLY A 114 -18.44 -2.11 15.89
C GLY A 114 -19.35 -1.48 16.94
N ARG A 115 -18.89 -0.44 17.64
CA ARG A 115 -19.74 0.32 18.58
C ARG A 115 -20.78 1.16 17.89
N SER A 116 -20.41 1.87 16.81
CA SER A 116 -21.30 2.78 16.09
C SER A 116 -22.40 2.05 15.31
N LEU A 117 -22.10 0.82 14.83
CA LEU A 117 -22.97 0.01 13.98
C LEU A 117 -23.56 -1.21 14.71
N ALA A 118 -23.28 -1.37 16.00
CA ALA A 118 -23.65 -2.54 16.81
C ALA A 118 -23.19 -3.89 16.20
N LEU A 119 -22.00 -3.90 15.54
CA LEU A 119 -21.49 -5.10 14.90
C LEU A 119 -21.08 -6.17 15.93
N PRO A 120 -21.19 -7.46 15.58
CA PRO A 120 -20.62 -8.52 16.40
C PRO A 120 -19.08 -8.42 16.40
N ALA A 121 -18.43 -8.80 17.51
CA ALA A 121 -16.97 -8.78 17.60
C ALA A 121 -16.28 -9.59 16.49
N ALA A 122 -16.92 -10.68 16.03
CA ALA A 122 -16.44 -11.47 14.89
C ALA A 122 -16.26 -10.65 13.61
N ALA A 123 -17.13 -9.67 13.33
CA ALA A 123 -16.95 -8.78 12.19
C ALA A 123 -15.66 -7.96 12.31
N GLY A 124 -15.33 -7.48 13.52
CA GLY A 124 -14.07 -6.78 13.76
C GLY A 124 -12.84 -7.68 13.55
N VAL A 125 -12.89 -8.93 14.04
CA VAL A 125 -11.84 -9.93 13.80
C VAL A 125 -11.67 -10.19 12.32
N LEU A 126 -12.76 -10.44 11.59
CA LEU A 126 -12.73 -10.70 10.15
C LEU A 126 -12.18 -9.50 9.36
N GLY A 127 -12.59 -8.29 9.73
CA GLY A 127 -12.10 -7.08 9.06
C GLY A 127 -10.60 -6.86 9.22
N VAL A 128 -10.02 -7.20 10.37
CA VAL A 128 -8.57 -7.19 10.59
C VAL A 128 -7.90 -8.35 9.84
N ALA A 129 -8.45 -9.56 9.95
CA ALA A 129 -7.88 -10.77 9.36
C ALA A 129 -7.84 -10.71 7.83
N LEU A 130 -8.88 -10.18 7.17
CA LEU A 130 -8.92 -10.04 5.71
C LEU A 130 -7.87 -9.08 5.14
N VAL A 131 -7.27 -8.22 5.96
CA VAL A 131 -6.14 -7.39 5.56
C VAL A 131 -4.82 -8.07 5.89
N LEU A 132 -4.66 -8.51 7.15
CA LEU A 132 -3.39 -9.03 7.66
C LEU A 132 -3.10 -10.49 7.28
N LEU A 133 -4.06 -11.23 6.76
CA LEU A 133 -3.91 -12.60 6.25
C LEU A 133 -4.21 -12.68 4.74
N ASN A 134 -4.08 -11.55 4.04
CA ASN A 134 -4.27 -11.52 2.59
C ASN A 134 -2.90 -11.71 1.91
N PRO A 135 -2.62 -12.88 1.30
CA PRO A 135 -1.29 -13.17 0.75
C PRO A 135 -0.92 -12.24 -0.42
N PHE A 136 -1.92 -11.73 -1.15
CA PHE A 136 -1.70 -10.77 -2.22
C PHE A 136 -1.22 -9.41 -1.69
N VAL A 137 -1.83 -8.94 -0.59
CA VAL A 137 -1.42 -7.71 0.11
C VAL A 137 -0.06 -7.90 0.78
N LEU A 138 0.14 -9.02 1.48
CA LEU A 138 1.36 -9.31 2.21
C LEU A 138 2.59 -9.44 1.32
N SER A 139 2.40 -9.84 0.07
CA SER A 139 3.49 -9.93 -0.92
C SER A 139 4.15 -8.59 -1.23
N ALA A 140 3.53 -7.47 -0.84
CA ALA A 140 4.07 -6.12 -1.01
C ALA A 140 4.33 -5.39 0.33
N ILE A 141 4.49 -6.13 1.42
CA ILE A 141 4.81 -5.53 2.73
C ILE A 141 6.14 -4.77 2.65
N GLY A 142 6.18 -3.59 3.26
CA GLY A 142 7.29 -2.63 3.10
C GLY A 142 6.89 -1.44 2.23
N LEU A 143 6.01 -1.66 1.26
CA LEU A 143 5.24 -0.60 0.62
C LEU A 143 4.09 -0.14 1.55
N GLU A 144 3.30 0.81 1.10
CA GLU A 144 2.18 1.40 1.87
C GLU A 144 0.93 0.52 2.00
N VAL A 145 0.98 -0.74 1.60
CA VAL A 145 -0.17 -1.65 1.46
C VAL A 145 -0.96 -1.90 2.75
N LEU A 146 -0.34 -1.77 3.92
CA LEU A 146 -1.01 -1.85 5.22
C LEU A 146 -1.41 -0.47 5.76
N LEU A 147 -0.66 0.57 5.40
CA LEU A 147 -0.97 1.95 5.77
C LEU A 147 -2.26 2.43 5.07
N ILE A 148 -2.48 2.05 3.81
CA ILE A 148 -3.68 2.36 3.04
C ILE A 148 -4.97 1.96 3.79
N PRO A 149 -5.23 0.68 4.08
CA PRO A 149 -6.45 0.29 4.77
C PRO A 149 -6.54 0.87 6.18
N ALA A 150 -5.43 1.07 6.88
CA ALA A 150 -5.42 1.68 8.19
C ALA A 150 -5.93 3.14 8.13
N VAL A 151 -5.39 3.96 7.24
CA VAL A 151 -5.79 5.36 7.07
C VAL A 151 -7.22 5.48 6.53
N LEU A 152 -7.62 4.66 5.56
CA LEU A 152 -8.97 4.66 4.99
C LEU A 152 -10.03 4.26 6.01
N LEU A 153 -9.75 3.30 6.89
CA LEU A 153 -10.67 2.93 7.96
C LEU A 153 -10.77 4.02 9.04
N VAL A 154 -9.64 4.68 9.41
CA VAL A 154 -9.66 5.86 10.31
C VAL A 154 -10.54 6.96 9.69
N LEU A 155 -10.33 7.30 8.43
CA LEU A 155 -11.13 8.27 7.69
C LEU A 155 -12.62 7.93 7.74
N THR A 156 -12.95 6.64 7.54
CA THR A 156 -14.35 6.16 7.57
C THR A 156 -14.95 6.22 8.98
N VAL A 157 -14.20 5.86 10.02
CA VAL A 157 -14.63 6.03 11.44
C VAL A 157 -14.98 7.49 11.72
N LEU A 158 -14.12 8.42 11.32
CA LEU A 158 -14.32 9.85 11.56
C LEU A 158 -15.52 10.40 10.79
N ALA A 159 -15.80 9.85 9.61
CA ALA A 159 -17.01 10.15 8.85
C ALA A 159 -18.26 9.61 9.55
N VAL A 160 -18.26 8.36 10.03
CA VAL A 160 -19.37 7.75 10.81
C VAL A 160 -19.64 8.55 12.09
N GLU A 161 -18.59 9.03 12.77
CA GLU A 161 -18.70 9.82 13.99
C GLU A 161 -19.04 11.30 13.76
N GLY A 162 -19.09 11.73 12.49
CA GLY A 162 -19.42 13.11 12.13
C GLY A 162 -18.38 14.12 12.61
N ARG A 163 -17.08 13.83 12.53
CA ARG A 163 -15.96 14.66 12.97
C ARG A 163 -15.22 15.33 11.80
N PRO A 164 -15.74 16.43 11.22
CA PRO A 164 -15.21 16.97 9.95
C PRO A 164 -13.77 17.45 10.02
N ALA A 165 -13.32 18.07 11.12
CA ALA A 165 -11.94 18.53 11.27
C ALA A 165 -10.94 17.35 11.24
N TRP A 166 -11.18 16.34 12.07
CA TRP A 166 -10.34 15.14 12.10
C TRP A 166 -10.43 14.31 10.82
N PHE A 167 -11.61 14.29 10.18
CA PHE A 167 -11.77 13.72 8.84
C PHE A 167 -10.85 14.43 7.82
N GLY A 168 -10.76 15.76 7.89
CA GLY A 168 -9.83 16.53 7.07
C GLY A 168 -8.38 16.15 7.33
N VAL A 169 -7.96 16.08 8.60
CA VAL A 169 -6.61 15.63 8.96
C VAL A 169 -6.31 14.24 8.40
N ALA A 170 -7.22 13.27 8.64
CA ALA A 170 -7.07 11.92 8.08
C ALA A 170 -7.07 11.90 6.55
N GLY A 171 -7.85 12.77 5.91
CA GLY A 171 -7.86 12.98 4.47
C GLY A 171 -6.52 13.47 3.93
N GLY A 172 -5.88 14.43 4.62
CA GLY A 172 -4.52 14.88 4.31
C GLY A 172 -3.48 13.77 4.47
N LEU A 173 -3.58 12.96 5.54
CA LEU A 173 -2.73 11.78 5.73
C LEU A 173 -2.96 10.71 4.64
N ALA A 174 -4.21 10.52 4.19
CA ALA A 174 -4.50 9.62 3.07
C ALA A 174 -3.82 10.09 1.79
N VAL A 175 -3.89 11.38 1.47
CA VAL A 175 -3.21 11.97 0.30
C VAL A 175 -1.69 11.86 0.42
N LEU A 176 -1.11 12.00 1.63
CA LEU A 176 0.32 11.76 1.88
C LEU A 176 0.69 10.27 1.85
N THR A 177 -0.26 9.38 2.14
CA THR A 177 -0.05 7.94 1.95
C THR A 177 0.05 7.63 0.46
N ARG A 178 -0.89 8.15 -0.34
CA ARG A 178 -0.86 8.13 -1.81
C ARG A 178 -1.80 9.20 -2.34
N LEU A 179 -1.33 9.96 -3.31
CA LEU A 179 -2.12 11.04 -3.91
C LEU A 179 -3.47 10.56 -4.49
N ASP A 180 -3.48 9.35 -5.06
CA ASP A 180 -4.66 8.72 -5.66
C ASP A 180 -5.75 8.35 -4.64
N LEU A 181 -5.44 8.26 -3.35
CA LEU A 181 -6.44 8.04 -2.28
C LEU A 181 -7.38 9.25 -2.09
N VAL A 182 -7.11 10.38 -2.74
CA VAL A 182 -8.04 11.53 -2.80
C VAL A 182 -9.43 11.10 -3.29
N VAL A 183 -9.51 10.09 -4.15
CA VAL A 183 -10.78 9.52 -4.63
C VAL A 183 -11.65 9.07 -3.45
N PHE A 184 -11.08 8.34 -2.50
CA PHE A 184 -11.80 7.90 -1.30
C PHE A 184 -12.21 9.07 -0.40
N VAL A 185 -11.30 10.04 -0.20
CA VAL A 185 -11.57 11.23 0.61
C VAL A 185 -12.77 11.99 0.06
N VAL A 186 -12.81 12.22 -1.26
CA VAL A 186 -13.89 12.94 -1.92
C VAL A 186 -15.20 12.15 -1.86
N VAL A 187 -15.19 10.85 -2.22
CA VAL A 187 -16.40 10.02 -2.25
C VAL A 187 -17.01 9.92 -0.85
N ILE A 188 -16.22 9.70 0.19
CA ILE A 188 -16.72 9.64 1.58
C ILE A 188 -17.22 11.01 2.04
N ALA A 189 -16.52 12.11 1.72
CA ALA A 189 -16.91 13.45 2.11
C ALA A 189 -18.27 13.87 1.53
N VAL A 190 -18.47 13.68 0.22
CA VAL A 190 -19.71 14.10 -0.45
C VAL A 190 -20.89 13.19 -0.11
N SER A 191 -20.64 11.90 0.18
CA SER A 191 -21.66 10.92 0.52
C SER A 191 -22.09 10.99 1.99
N THR A 192 -21.29 11.61 2.88
CA THR A 192 -21.58 11.68 4.31
C THR A 192 -22.15 13.06 4.68
N PRO A 193 -23.45 13.18 5.03
CA PRO A 193 -24.08 14.48 5.29
C PRO A 193 -23.37 15.32 6.37
N ALA A 194 -22.86 14.68 7.44
CA ALA A 194 -22.16 15.36 8.51
C ALA A 194 -20.86 16.02 8.05
N ILE A 195 -20.14 15.40 7.11
CA ILE A 195 -18.90 15.93 6.52
C ILE A 195 -19.25 16.95 5.44
N ARG A 196 -20.19 16.60 4.54
CA ARG A 196 -20.60 17.46 3.42
C ARG A 196 -21.08 18.84 3.86
N ARG A 197 -21.82 18.93 4.97
CA ARG A 197 -22.27 20.23 5.54
C ARG A 197 -21.13 21.10 6.06
N ARG A 198 -19.97 20.52 6.30
CA ARG A 198 -18.74 21.18 6.78
C ARG A 198 -17.54 20.89 5.87
N LEU A 199 -17.79 20.85 4.57
CA LEU A 199 -16.79 20.48 3.57
C LEU A 199 -15.60 21.44 3.57
N LEU A 200 -15.83 22.75 3.65
CA LEU A 200 -14.75 23.77 3.67
C LEU A 200 -13.79 23.59 4.87
N PRO A 201 -14.27 23.49 6.13
CA PRO A 201 -13.37 23.17 7.23
C PRO A 201 -12.64 21.84 7.05
N ALA A 202 -13.33 20.78 6.59
CA ALA A 202 -12.70 19.48 6.36
C ALA A 202 -11.59 19.58 5.28
N ALA A 203 -11.86 20.26 4.17
CA ALA A 203 -10.87 20.50 3.11
C ALA A 203 -9.70 21.37 3.63
N GLY A 204 -9.97 22.41 4.42
CA GLY A 204 -8.94 23.23 5.03
C GLY A 204 -7.97 22.42 5.90
N PHE A 205 -8.48 21.55 6.78
CA PHE A 205 -7.63 20.66 7.58
C PHE A 205 -6.86 19.66 6.72
N ALA A 206 -7.45 19.13 5.64
CA ALA A 206 -6.74 18.24 4.73
C ALA A 206 -5.57 18.97 4.02
N VAL A 207 -5.81 20.19 3.55
CA VAL A 207 -4.77 21.01 2.94
C VAL A 207 -3.66 21.34 3.93
N VAL A 208 -4.00 21.82 5.14
CA VAL A 208 -3.00 22.14 6.20
C VAL A 208 -2.15 20.92 6.55
N THR A 209 -2.73 19.72 6.51
CA THR A 209 -1.99 18.49 6.81
C THR A 209 -1.07 18.08 5.65
N ALA A 210 -1.51 18.19 4.40
CA ALA A 210 -0.77 17.69 3.24
C ALA A 210 0.15 18.72 2.60
N ALA A 211 -0.24 19.99 2.57
CA ALA A 211 0.46 21.05 1.87
C ALA A 211 1.92 21.27 2.29
N PRO A 212 2.30 21.15 3.59
CA PRO A 212 3.70 21.33 3.98
C PRO A 212 4.64 20.39 3.23
N TRP A 213 4.26 19.12 3.11
CA TRP A 213 5.05 18.16 2.36
C TRP A 213 5.12 18.52 0.87
N PHE A 214 3.98 18.77 0.24
CA PHE A 214 3.95 19.10 -1.19
C PHE A 214 4.68 20.39 -1.52
N ALA A 215 4.66 21.39 -0.62
CA ALA A 215 5.43 22.62 -0.78
C ALA A 215 6.95 22.34 -0.73
N VAL A 216 7.40 21.55 0.26
CA VAL A 216 8.81 21.13 0.34
C VAL A 216 9.20 20.32 -0.88
N SER A 217 8.39 19.35 -1.29
CA SER A 217 8.64 18.52 -2.47
C SER A 217 8.79 19.35 -3.74
N TRP A 218 7.90 20.32 -3.94
CA TRP A 218 7.90 21.19 -5.12
C TRP A 218 9.11 22.09 -5.18
N VAL A 219 9.48 22.72 -4.07
CA VAL A 219 10.60 23.68 -4.01
C VAL A 219 11.95 22.96 -3.92
N ALA A 220 12.08 21.98 -3.01
CA ALA A 220 13.37 21.33 -2.75
C ALA A 220 13.72 20.24 -3.77
N PHE A 221 12.70 19.50 -4.25
CA PHE A 221 12.91 18.41 -5.21
C PHE A 221 12.42 18.76 -6.62
N GLY A 222 11.86 19.96 -6.82
CA GLY A 222 11.44 20.46 -8.13
C GLY A 222 10.20 19.82 -8.72
N SER A 223 9.48 18.95 -7.96
CA SER A 223 8.24 18.34 -8.39
C SER A 223 7.23 18.23 -7.25
N PHE A 224 6.00 18.67 -7.50
CA PHE A 224 4.89 18.56 -6.55
C PHE A 224 4.43 17.10 -6.40
N VAL A 225 4.30 16.40 -7.55
CA VAL A 225 3.98 14.96 -7.61
C VAL A 225 5.27 14.20 -7.94
N PRO A 226 5.53 13.05 -7.31
CA PRO A 226 6.74 12.26 -7.54
C PRO A 226 7.01 11.92 -9.01
N ASP A 227 8.27 11.88 -9.40
CA ASP A 227 8.74 11.59 -10.77
C ASP A 227 8.28 10.21 -11.27
N THR A 228 8.03 9.29 -10.35
CA THR A 228 7.49 7.95 -10.60
C THR A 228 6.18 7.97 -11.41
N LEU A 229 5.36 9.02 -11.29
CA LEU A 229 4.16 9.16 -12.12
C LEU A 229 4.51 9.15 -13.61
N VAL A 230 5.53 9.91 -14.01
CA VAL A 230 6.00 9.98 -15.39
C VAL A 230 6.73 8.71 -15.79
N ILE A 231 7.64 8.24 -14.94
CA ILE A 231 8.47 7.05 -15.21
C ILE A 231 7.57 5.82 -15.43
N LYS A 232 6.62 5.54 -14.53
CA LYS A 232 5.73 4.35 -14.64
C LYS A 232 4.74 4.45 -15.80
N GLN A 233 4.36 5.64 -16.24
CA GLN A 233 3.58 5.80 -17.47
C GLN A 233 4.37 5.39 -18.72
N LEU A 234 5.66 5.67 -18.76
CA LEU A 234 6.53 5.25 -19.85
C LEU A 234 6.81 3.73 -19.81
N GLN A 235 6.79 3.13 -18.63
CA GLN A 235 6.96 1.69 -18.42
C GLN A 235 5.67 0.86 -18.61
N ALA A 236 4.50 1.49 -18.83
CA ALA A 236 3.21 0.77 -18.93
C ALA A 236 3.22 -0.33 -20.01
N GLY A 237 4.01 -0.16 -21.08
CA GLY A 237 4.17 -1.17 -22.13
C GLY A 237 4.89 -2.47 -21.72
N LEU A 238 5.60 -2.48 -20.60
CA LEU A 238 6.33 -3.67 -20.12
C LEU A 238 5.41 -4.86 -19.77
N PHE A 239 4.14 -4.59 -19.50
CA PHE A 239 3.16 -5.61 -19.12
C PHE A 239 2.27 -6.05 -20.30
N ALA A 240 2.48 -5.54 -21.51
CA ALA A 240 1.62 -5.90 -22.63
C ALA A 240 1.51 -7.42 -22.83
N PRO A 241 0.31 -7.98 -23.08
CA PRO A 241 -0.96 -7.29 -23.35
C PRO A 241 -1.78 -6.90 -22.09
N TRP A 242 -1.24 -7.06 -20.89
CA TRP A 242 -1.95 -6.86 -19.63
C TRP A 242 -1.98 -5.38 -19.20
N SER A 243 -3.08 -4.98 -18.61
CA SER A 243 -3.30 -3.67 -18.00
C SER A 243 -3.78 -3.84 -16.56
N TYR A 244 -3.91 -2.74 -15.81
CA TYR A 244 -4.49 -2.79 -14.47
C TYR A 244 -5.87 -3.46 -14.44
N GLY A 245 -6.76 -3.11 -15.39
CA GLY A 245 -8.11 -3.70 -15.48
C GLY A 245 -8.13 -5.21 -15.72
N THR A 246 -7.14 -5.74 -16.45
CA THR A 246 -7.02 -7.18 -16.76
C THR A 246 -6.03 -7.90 -15.84
N GLY A 247 -5.31 -7.17 -14.99
CA GLY A 247 -4.30 -7.71 -14.07
C GLY A 247 -4.82 -8.81 -13.13
N PRO A 248 -6.04 -8.72 -12.56
CA PRO A 248 -6.57 -9.82 -11.75
C PRO A 248 -6.64 -11.16 -12.51
N VAL A 249 -6.91 -11.13 -13.82
CA VAL A 249 -6.89 -12.35 -14.67
C VAL A 249 -5.46 -12.83 -14.87
N MET A 250 -4.52 -11.91 -15.14
CA MET A 250 -3.08 -12.25 -15.26
C MET A 250 -2.58 -12.96 -14.00
N TYR A 251 -2.87 -12.40 -12.83
CA TYR A 251 -2.48 -13.00 -11.55
C TYR A 251 -3.21 -14.32 -11.27
N TYR A 252 -4.49 -14.43 -11.65
CA TYR A 252 -5.23 -15.68 -11.52
C TYR A 252 -4.58 -16.84 -12.33
N LEU A 253 -4.09 -16.56 -13.51
CA LEU A 253 -3.41 -17.56 -14.33
C LEU A 253 -2.10 -18.07 -13.68
N GLY A 254 -1.41 -17.22 -12.92
CA GLY A 254 -0.18 -17.60 -12.22
C GLY A 254 -0.40 -18.15 -10.81
N TRP A 255 -1.39 -17.59 -10.08
CA TRP A 255 -1.65 -17.86 -8.65
C TRP A 255 -3.15 -17.99 -8.35
N PRO A 256 -3.85 -19.01 -8.91
CA PRO A 256 -5.33 -19.07 -8.85
C PRO A 256 -5.89 -19.08 -7.44
N VAL A 257 -5.35 -19.89 -6.54
CA VAL A 257 -5.82 -19.97 -5.14
C VAL A 257 -5.59 -18.66 -4.41
N THR A 258 -4.41 -18.07 -4.54
CA THR A 258 -4.04 -16.79 -3.94
C THR A 258 -4.99 -15.67 -4.37
N VAL A 259 -5.29 -15.58 -5.67
CA VAL A 259 -6.21 -14.57 -6.20
C VAL A 259 -7.62 -14.81 -5.69
N LEU A 260 -8.10 -16.05 -5.71
CA LEU A 260 -9.44 -16.36 -5.20
C LEU A 260 -9.61 -15.96 -3.73
N VAL A 261 -8.74 -16.40 -2.84
CA VAL A 261 -8.86 -16.07 -1.41
C VAL A 261 -8.69 -14.57 -1.13
N SER A 262 -7.89 -13.86 -1.96
CA SER A 262 -7.63 -12.44 -1.80
C SER A 262 -8.76 -11.55 -2.35
N PHE A 263 -9.36 -11.90 -3.49
CA PHE A 263 -10.30 -11.05 -4.22
C PHE A 263 -11.77 -11.40 -3.97
N LEU A 264 -12.10 -12.67 -3.67
CA LEU A 264 -13.50 -13.06 -3.39
C LEU A 264 -14.18 -12.26 -2.28
N PRO A 265 -13.51 -11.89 -1.15
CA PRO A 265 -14.12 -11.00 -0.16
C PRO A 265 -14.54 -9.65 -0.76
N ALA A 266 -13.75 -9.08 -1.68
CA ALA A 266 -14.10 -7.86 -2.38
C ALA A 266 -15.26 -8.08 -3.37
N LEU A 267 -15.29 -9.20 -4.10
CA LEU A 267 -16.40 -9.53 -4.99
C LEU A 267 -17.71 -9.69 -4.21
N LEU A 268 -17.67 -10.34 -3.04
CA LEU A 268 -18.83 -10.38 -2.12
C LEU A 268 -19.21 -8.96 -1.69
N GLY A 269 -18.24 -8.07 -1.49
CA GLY A 269 -18.47 -6.67 -1.20
C GLY A 269 -19.13 -5.90 -2.34
N VAL A 270 -18.78 -6.19 -3.59
CA VAL A 270 -19.47 -5.61 -4.78
C VAL A 270 -20.93 -6.03 -4.79
N VAL A 271 -21.23 -7.32 -4.58
CA VAL A 271 -22.61 -7.83 -4.51
C VAL A 271 -23.37 -7.18 -3.36
N ALA A 272 -22.76 -7.09 -2.19
CA ALA A 272 -23.36 -6.44 -1.02
C ALA A 272 -23.62 -4.95 -1.27
N LEU A 273 -22.71 -4.23 -1.97
CA LEU A 273 -22.85 -2.82 -2.31
C LEU A 273 -23.98 -2.60 -3.31
N ALA A 274 -24.08 -3.46 -4.32
CA ALA A 274 -25.19 -3.44 -5.28
C ALA A 274 -26.54 -3.70 -4.58
N GLY A 275 -26.59 -4.69 -3.69
CA GLY A 275 -27.79 -4.97 -2.87
C GLY A 275 -28.16 -3.81 -1.95
N TRP A 276 -27.17 -3.21 -1.28
CA TRP A 276 -27.39 -2.03 -0.45
C TRP A 276 -27.90 -0.84 -1.26
N ALA A 277 -27.32 -0.58 -2.43
CA ALA A 277 -27.73 0.50 -3.32
C ALA A 277 -29.18 0.28 -3.83
N ALA A 278 -29.49 -0.93 -4.30
CA ALA A 278 -30.85 -1.28 -4.75
C ALA A 278 -31.88 -1.09 -3.62
N ALA A 279 -31.54 -1.46 -2.41
CA ALA A 279 -32.36 -1.28 -1.23
C ALA A 279 -32.56 0.21 -0.87
N ARG A 280 -31.50 1.00 -0.94
CA ARG A 280 -31.47 2.43 -0.58
C ARG A 280 -32.30 3.27 -1.55
N PHE A 281 -32.27 2.93 -2.84
CA PHE A 281 -32.99 3.66 -3.90
C PHE A 281 -34.36 3.05 -4.23
N GLY A 282 -34.61 1.79 -3.83
CA GLY A 282 -35.86 1.06 -4.12
C GLY A 282 -36.98 1.18 -3.07
N ALA A 283 -36.83 1.99 -2.02
CA ALA A 283 -37.82 2.24 -0.95
C ALA A 283 -38.33 0.99 -0.19
N ARG A 284 -37.66 -0.14 -0.25
CA ARG A 284 -38.15 -1.44 0.29
C ARG A 284 -37.39 -1.99 1.50
N TRP A 285 -36.35 -1.28 1.97
CA TRP A 285 -35.50 -1.77 3.06
C TRP A 285 -35.36 -0.74 4.19
N PRO A 286 -35.19 -1.19 5.44
CA PRO A 286 -34.93 -0.28 6.54
C PRO A 286 -33.68 0.56 6.24
N GLU A 287 -33.76 1.84 6.52
CA GLU A 287 -32.64 2.75 6.35
C GLU A 287 -31.53 2.38 7.33
N PHE A 288 -30.32 2.09 6.81
CA PHE A 288 -29.09 1.99 7.59
C PHE A 288 -28.19 3.21 7.33
N PRO A 289 -28.54 4.40 7.86
CA PRO A 289 -27.78 5.62 7.57
C PRO A 289 -26.31 5.51 7.99
N ALA A 290 -26.04 4.72 9.03
CA ALA A 290 -24.69 4.52 9.55
C ALA A 290 -23.79 3.68 8.63
N LEU A 291 -24.34 2.87 7.71
CA LEU A 291 -23.57 2.17 6.67
C LEU A 291 -23.14 3.09 5.51
N GLY A 292 -23.71 4.28 5.37
CA GLY A 292 -23.43 5.20 4.27
C GLY A 292 -21.93 5.49 4.06
N PRO A 293 -21.17 5.87 5.10
CA PRO A 293 -19.73 6.11 4.96
C PRO A 293 -18.93 4.86 4.54
N LEU A 294 -19.33 3.67 5.00
CA LEU A 294 -18.70 2.40 4.60
C LEU A 294 -19.08 2.01 3.17
N ALA A 295 -20.32 2.27 2.75
CA ALA A 295 -20.72 2.11 1.36
C ALA A 295 -19.95 3.08 0.45
N ALA A 296 -19.69 4.30 0.92
CA ALA A 296 -18.84 5.27 0.23
C ALA A 296 -17.36 4.80 0.16
N LEU A 297 -16.85 4.15 1.21
CA LEU A 297 -15.53 3.52 1.18
C LEU A 297 -15.49 2.42 0.10
N GLY A 298 -16.47 1.52 0.05
CA GLY A 298 -16.55 0.47 -0.97
C GLY A 298 -16.71 1.04 -2.38
N ALA A 299 -17.57 2.05 -2.56
CA ALA A 299 -17.74 2.75 -3.84
C ALA A 299 -16.45 3.47 -4.27
N GLY A 300 -15.72 4.07 -3.31
CA GLY A 300 -14.39 4.64 -3.54
C GLY A 300 -13.40 3.60 -4.08
N GLY A 301 -13.41 2.38 -3.54
CA GLY A 301 -12.61 1.26 -4.04
C GLY A 301 -12.93 0.88 -5.49
N LEU A 302 -14.21 0.80 -5.83
CA LEU A 302 -14.63 0.54 -7.21
C LEU A 302 -14.23 1.69 -8.15
N LEU A 303 -14.43 2.93 -7.73
CA LEU A 303 -14.06 4.09 -8.52
C LEU A 303 -12.53 4.17 -8.73
N TYR A 304 -11.75 3.85 -7.69
CA TYR A 304 -10.30 3.74 -7.79
C TYR A 304 -9.89 2.68 -8.83
N TYR A 305 -10.51 1.48 -8.76
CA TYR A 305 -10.25 0.42 -9.74
C TYR A 305 -10.57 0.84 -11.17
N LEU A 306 -11.72 1.48 -11.38
CA LEU A 306 -12.14 1.98 -12.69
C LEU A 306 -11.21 3.09 -13.20
N THR A 307 -10.80 4.02 -12.33
CA THR A 307 -9.88 5.11 -12.68
C THR A 307 -8.53 4.57 -13.14
N TYR A 308 -7.94 3.62 -12.43
CA TYR A 308 -6.66 3.01 -12.80
C TYR A 308 -6.76 2.17 -14.08
N SER A 309 -7.89 1.49 -14.28
CA SER A 309 -8.18 0.75 -15.51
C SER A 309 -8.28 1.69 -16.71
N PHE A 310 -8.96 2.83 -16.54
CA PHE A 310 -9.11 3.84 -17.58
C PHE A 310 -7.78 4.54 -17.92
N LEU A 311 -6.95 4.80 -16.92
CA LEU A 311 -5.63 5.43 -17.11
C LEU A 311 -4.59 4.48 -17.71
N GLY A 312 -4.91 3.19 -17.90
CA GLY A 312 -3.99 2.22 -18.48
C GLY A 312 -2.73 1.98 -17.65
N VAL A 313 -2.84 2.10 -16.32
CA VAL A 313 -1.72 1.84 -15.40
C VAL A 313 -1.29 0.38 -15.51
N GLY A 314 0.00 0.09 -15.32
CA GLY A 314 0.50 -1.28 -15.28
C GLY A 314 -0.08 -2.07 -14.10
N PRO A 315 -0.27 -3.40 -14.25
CA PRO A 315 -0.91 -4.26 -13.25
C PRO A 315 0.03 -4.61 -12.08
N PHE A 316 0.67 -3.64 -11.46
CA PHE A 316 1.46 -3.86 -10.26
C PHE A 316 0.56 -4.33 -9.10
N HIS A 317 0.90 -5.46 -8.47
CA HIS A 317 0.00 -6.13 -7.52
C HIS A 317 -0.34 -5.28 -6.29
N TRP A 318 0.56 -4.44 -5.81
CA TRP A 318 0.31 -3.56 -4.67
C TRP A 318 -0.77 -2.48 -4.89
N TYR A 319 -1.07 -2.12 -6.13
CA TYR A 319 -2.14 -1.17 -6.43
C TYR A 319 -3.54 -1.72 -6.16
N TYR A 320 -3.69 -3.05 -6.09
CA TYR A 320 -4.97 -3.68 -5.75
C TYR A 320 -5.26 -3.67 -4.24
N ALA A 321 -4.30 -3.33 -3.38
CA ALA A 321 -4.52 -3.27 -1.94
C ALA A 321 -5.67 -2.30 -1.58
N ALA A 322 -5.71 -1.10 -2.17
CA ALA A 322 -6.75 -0.12 -1.88
C ALA A 322 -8.17 -0.60 -2.23
N PRO A 323 -8.49 -1.03 -3.47
CA PRO A 323 -9.83 -1.49 -3.82
C PRO A 323 -10.20 -2.80 -3.12
N VAL A 324 -9.30 -3.77 -3.03
CA VAL A 324 -9.59 -5.07 -2.40
C VAL A 324 -9.92 -4.90 -0.93
N THR A 325 -9.11 -4.17 -0.16
CA THR A 325 -9.33 -4.02 1.28
C THR A 325 -10.54 -3.14 1.60
N SER A 326 -10.79 -2.07 0.84
CA SER A 326 -11.92 -1.16 1.08
C SER A 326 -13.26 -1.81 0.78
N VAL A 327 -13.37 -2.53 -0.35
CA VAL A 327 -14.61 -3.23 -0.72
C VAL A 327 -14.85 -4.42 0.21
N SER A 328 -13.81 -5.16 0.61
CA SER A 328 -13.93 -6.23 1.61
C SER A 328 -14.35 -5.70 2.99
N ALA A 329 -13.86 -4.54 3.39
CA ALA A 329 -14.28 -3.89 4.64
C ALA A 329 -15.77 -3.55 4.63
N PHE A 330 -16.29 -3.06 3.49
CA PHE A 330 -17.73 -2.85 3.33
C PHE A 330 -18.51 -4.19 3.43
N ALA A 331 -18.04 -5.27 2.79
CA ALA A 331 -18.69 -6.57 2.88
C ALA A 331 -18.85 -7.03 4.34
N VAL A 332 -17.78 -6.99 5.11
CA VAL A 332 -17.78 -7.38 6.53
C VAL A 332 -18.77 -6.54 7.34
N ALA A 333 -18.80 -5.22 7.12
CA ALA A 333 -19.69 -4.32 7.84
C ALA A 333 -21.16 -4.57 7.46
N ALA A 334 -21.45 -4.75 6.17
CA ALA A 334 -22.81 -5.02 5.67
C ALA A 334 -23.36 -6.36 6.19
N PHE A 335 -22.55 -7.43 6.10
CA PHE A 335 -22.95 -8.75 6.61
C PHE A 335 -23.04 -8.77 8.14
N GLY A 336 -22.15 -8.06 8.85
CA GLY A 336 -22.20 -7.92 10.30
C GLY A 336 -23.44 -7.19 10.77
N THR A 337 -23.84 -6.10 10.10
CA THR A 337 -25.07 -5.35 10.39
C THR A 337 -26.30 -6.21 10.11
N TRP A 338 -26.35 -6.88 8.94
CA TRP A 338 -27.43 -7.77 8.59
C TRP A 338 -27.58 -8.92 9.59
N TYR A 339 -26.46 -9.52 10.02
CA TYR A 339 -26.47 -10.57 11.05
C TYR A 339 -27.02 -10.07 12.41
N ALA A 340 -26.55 -8.90 12.85
CA ALA A 340 -26.99 -8.31 14.12
C ALA A 340 -28.51 -8.07 14.12
N GLU A 341 -29.08 -7.52 13.03
CA GLU A 341 -30.51 -7.30 12.92
C GLU A 341 -31.34 -8.58 12.79
N SER A 342 -30.85 -9.54 12.00
CA SER A 342 -31.58 -10.81 11.82
C SER A 342 -31.77 -11.53 13.15
N ARG A 343 -30.81 -11.42 14.08
CA ARG A 343 -30.92 -11.99 15.42
C ARG A 343 -31.93 -11.29 16.32
N THR A 344 -32.17 -10.02 16.11
CA THR A 344 -33.18 -9.27 16.90
C THR A 344 -34.60 -9.54 16.44
N ARG A 345 -34.79 -9.89 15.16
CA ARG A 345 -36.14 -10.09 14.58
C ARG A 345 -36.67 -11.53 14.73
N THR A 346 -35.83 -12.53 14.45
CA THR A 346 -36.17 -13.96 14.66
C THR A 346 -34.91 -14.81 14.56
N ALA A 347 -34.71 -15.78 15.48
CA ALA A 347 -33.54 -16.67 15.47
C ALA A 347 -33.40 -17.50 14.16
N LEU A 348 -34.50 -17.81 13.49
CA LEU A 348 -34.54 -18.60 12.25
C LEU A 348 -34.04 -17.84 11.01
N ARG A 349 -34.01 -16.48 11.03
CA ARG A 349 -33.59 -15.65 9.89
C ARG A 349 -32.11 -15.25 9.90
N ALA A 350 -31.35 -15.70 10.89
CA ALA A 350 -29.92 -15.41 10.97
C ALA A 350 -29.06 -16.28 10.03
N GLY A 351 -29.62 -17.29 9.37
CA GLY A 351 -28.91 -18.23 8.51
C GLY A 351 -28.11 -17.58 7.37
N PRO A 352 -28.73 -16.82 6.44
CA PRO A 352 -28.01 -16.25 5.29
C PRO A 352 -26.85 -15.32 5.68
N PRO A 353 -27.02 -14.32 6.60
CA PRO A 353 -25.91 -13.46 6.99
C PRO A 353 -24.83 -14.17 7.81
N ALA A 354 -25.19 -15.22 8.57
CA ALA A 354 -24.21 -16.07 9.23
C ALA A 354 -23.36 -16.85 8.21
N VAL A 355 -23.99 -17.36 7.15
CA VAL A 355 -23.29 -18.02 6.03
C VAL A 355 -22.34 -17.04 5.33
N ALA A 356 -22.79 -15.80 5.06
CA ALA A 356 -21.95 -14.79 4.42
C ALA A 356 -20.72 -14.42 5.27
N LEU A 357 -20.91 -14.23 6.60
CA LEU A 357 -19.78 -14.01 7.53
C LEU A 357 -18.88 -15.26 7.64
N GLY A 358 -19.48 -16.46 7.66
CA GLY A 358 -18.74 -17.72 7.68
C GLY A 358 -17.89 -17.91 6.42
N LEU A 359 -18.43 -17.63 5.25
CA LEU A 359 -17.69 -17.65 3.98
C LEU A 359 -16.55 -16.65 3.98
N THR A 360 -16.81 -15.43 4.45
CA THR A 360 -15.76 -14.40 4.58
C THR A 360 -14.65 -14.87 5.53
N GLY A 361 -15.02 -15.54 6.63
CA GLY A 361 -14.06 -16.15 7.56
C GLY A 361 -13.27 -17.30 6.93
N ALA A 362 -13.93 -18.16 6.16
CA ALA A 362 -13.27 -19.26 5.43
C ALA A 362 -12.24 -18.71 4.41
N LEU A 363 -12.54 -17.59 3.74
CA LEU A 363 -11.61 -16.93 2.84
C LEU A 363 -10.40 -16.33 3.57
N ALA A 364 -10.60 -15.71 4.74
CA ALA A 364 -9.49 -15.24 5.57
C ALA A 364 -8.59 -16.39 6.06
N LEU A 365 -9.18 -17.52 6.47
CA LEU A 365 -8.44 -18.74 6.82
C LEU A 365 -7.76 -19.37 5.60
N GLY A 366 -8.39 -19.30 4.43
CA GLY A 366 -7.78 -19.70 3.15
C GLY A 366 -6.54 -18.86 2.82
N GLY A 367 -6.59 -17.55 3.07
CA GLY A 367 -5.41 -16.67 2.97
C GLY A 367 -4.29 -17.13 3.91
N ALA A 368 -4.60 -17.31 5.20
CA ALA A 368 -3.64 -17.83 6.17
C ALA A 368 -3.08 -19.21 5.76
N ALA A 369 -3.89 -20.08 5.16
CA ALA A 369 -3.42 -21.38 4.68
C ALA A 369 -2.44 -21.24 3.51
N VAL A 370 -2.67 -20.29 2.58
CA VAL A 370 -1.71 -19.96 1.52
C VAL A 370 -0.41 -19.42 2.11
N ASP A 371 -0.50 -18.53 3.11
CA ASP A 371 0.66 -17.96 3.80
C ASP A 371 1.51 -19.04 4.48
N VAL A 372 0.86 -20.01 5.12
CA VAL A 372 1.54 -21.17 5.76
C VAL A 372 2.12 -22.12 4.71
N ALA A 373 1.40 -22.37 3.60
CA ALA A 373 1.86 -23.24 2.53
C ALA A 373 3.08 -22.68 1.78
N GLN A 374 3.27 -21.34 1.79
CA GLN A 374 4.48 -20.69 1.28
C GLN A 374 5.73 -21.08 2.07
N GLY A 375 5.57 -21.61 3.28
CA GLY A 375 6.64 -21.89 4.27
C GLY A 375 6.82 -20.72 5.23
N LEU A 376 7.05 -21.02 6.53
CA LEU A 376 7.25 -19.99 7.55
C LEU A 376 8.63 -20.13 8.19
N PRO A 377 9.47 -19.08 8.22
CA PRO A 377 9.28 -17.77 7.56
C PRO A 377 9.31 -17.89 6.02
N TRP A 378 8.63 -16.99 5.32
CA TRP A 378 8.56 -17.01 3.86
C TRP A 378 9.94 -17.01 3.20
N PRO A 379 10.22 -17.93 2.25
CA PRO A 379 11.44 -17.89 1.45
C PRO A 379 11.37 -16.83 0.33
N SER A 380 10.17 -16.48 -0.11
CA SER A 380 9.86 -15.42 -1.07
C SER A 380 8.42 -14.95 -0.88
N PRO A 381 8.03 -13.74 -1.34
CA PRO A 381 6.63 -13.35 -1.40
C PRO A 381 5.80 -14.35 -2.21
N VAL A 382 4.50 -14.48 -1.90
CA VAL A 382 3.61 -15.38 -2.66
C VAL A 382 3.44 -14.86 -4.09
N ILE A 383 3.18 -13.55 -4.25
CA ILE A 383 3.22 -12.90 -5.57
C ILE A 383 4.62 -12.32 -5.73
N PHE A 384 5.40 -12.95 -6.59
CA PHE A 384 6.81 -12.63 -6.75
C PHE A 384 7.21 -12.60 -8.22
N GLY A 385 8.02 -11.62 -8.60
CA GLY A 385 8.49 -11.44 -9.98
C GLY A 385 9.95 -11.04 -10.09
N ASN A 386 10.62 -10.78 -8.94
CA ASN A 386 12.01 -10.31 -8.94
C ASN A 386 13.00 -11.38 -9.44
N TRP A 387 14.16 -10.94 -9.89
CA TRP A 387 15.21 -11.80 -10.50
C TRP A 387 16.01 -12.58 -9.47
N ALA A 388 16.06 -12.09 -8.23
CA ALA A 388 16.75 -12.78 -7.15
C ALA A 388 15.92 -12.72 -5.85
N SER A 389 16.18 -13.64 -4.92
CA SER A 389 15.66 -13.57 -3.56
C SER A 389 16.24 -12.35 -2.85
N ALA A 390 15.53 -11.84 -1.83
CA ALA A 390 16.03 -10.73 -1.00
C ALA A 390 17.40 -11.04 -0.39
N THR A 391 17.64 -12.29 0.00
CA THR A 391 18.93 -12.75 0.55
C THR A 391 20.06 -12.71 -0.49
N ASP A 392 19.78 -13.17 -1.73
CA ASP A 392 20.79 -13.12 -2.79
C ASP A 392 21.09 -11.69 -3.21
N TYR A 393 20.08 -10.84 -3.34
CA TYR A 393 20.29 -9.41 -3.58
C TYR A 393 21.11 -8.73 -2.48
N ALA A 394 20.83 -9.05 -1.21
CA ALA A 394 21.57 -8.51 -0.07
C ALA A 394 23.05 -8.91 -0.12
N ARG A 395 23.33 -10.17 -0.45
CA ARG A 395 24.69 -10.67 -0.64
C ARG A 395 25.39 -9.93 -1.78
N VAL A 396 24.77 -9.87 -2.96
CA VAL A 396 25.33 -9.18 -4.13
C VAL A 396 25.57 -7.70 -3.83
N GLY A 397 24.59 -7.01 -3.23
CA GLY A 397 24.74 -5.60 -2.86
C GLY A 397 25.88 -5.36 -1.87
N THR A 398 26.06 -6.25 -0.88
CA THR A 398 27.14 -6.14 0.10
C THR A 398 28.53 -6.36 -0.55
N GLU A 399 28.62 -7.33 -1.46
CA GLU A 399 29.87 -7.61 -2.18
C GLU A 399 30.21 -6.47 -3.17
N LEU A 400 29.21 -5.93 -3.88
CA LEU A 400 29.37 -4.75 -4.75
C LEU A 400 29.93 -3.55 -3.97
N ARG A 401 29.45 -3.31 -2.74
CA ARG A 401 29.99 -2.24 -1.90
C ARG A 401 31.50 -2.33 -1.72
N GLY A 402 32.00 -3.56 -1.48
CA GLY A 402 33.43 -3.80 -1.33
C GLY A 402 34.26 -3.63 -2.60
N GLN A 403 33.63 -3.89 -3.78
CA GLN A 403 34.31 -3.82 -5.08
C GLN A 403 34.27 -2.43 -5.71
N LEU A 404 33.13 -1.72 -5.59
CA LEU A 404 32.94 -0.45 -6.27
C LEU A 404 33.57 0.75 -5.56
N GLY A 405 33.61 0.74 -4.21
CA GLY A 405 33.99 1.94 -3.47
C GLY A 405 33.08 3.12 -3.85
N ASP A 406 33.69 4.19 -4.37
CA ASP A 406 33.00 5.40 -4.82
C ASP A 406 32.50 5.34 -6.29
N ALA A 407 32.79 4.25 -7.01
CA ALA A 407 32.40 4.11 -8.40
C ALA A 407 30.87 3.91 -8.54
N SER A 408 30.34 4.36 -9.67
CA SER A 408 28.95 4.24 -10.00
C SER A 408 28.63 3.02 -10.86
N VAL A 409 27.43 2.45 -10.70
CA VAL A 409 27.00 1.29 -11.46
C VAL A 409 25.60 1.49 -12.03
N ALA A 410 25.42 1.22 -13.33
CA ALA A 410 24.10 1.16 -13.93
C ALA A 410 23.32 -0.01 -13.35
N SER A 411 22.07 0.26 -12.91
CA SER A 411 21.15 -0.75 -12.38
C SER A 411 20.81 -1.82 -13.42
N PRO A 412 20.63 -3.08 -13.01
CA PRO A 412 20.12 -4.10 -13.92
C PRO A 412 18.62 -3.93 -14.23
N GLY A 413 17.91 -3.01 -13.55
CA GLY A 413 16.48 -2.75 -13.67
C GLY A 413 15.67 -3.01 -12.39
N GLU A 414 16.27 -3.67 -11.39
CA GLU A 414 15.76 -3.79 -10.01
C GLU A 414 16.81 -3.14 -9.09
N ILE A 415 16.43 -2.07 -8.41
CA ILE A 415 17.38 -1.19 -7.71
C ILE A 415 17.25 -1.27 -6.18
N GLY A 416 16.07 -1.61 -5.67
CA GLY A 416 15.72 -1.42 -4.26
C GLY A 416 16.66 -2.12 -3.30
N THR A 417 16.74 -3.44 -3.39
CA THR A 417 17.55 -4.24 -2.46
C THR A 417 19.04 -4.02 -2.69
N LEU A 418 19.46 -3.92 -3.94
CA LEU A 418 20.85 -3.64 -4.29
C LEU A 418 21.32 -2.31 -3.69
N ALA A 419 20.59 -1.21 -3.92
CA ALA A 419 20.94 0.11 -3.38
C ALA A 419 20.94 0.13 -1.85
N TYR A 420 19.96 -0.54 -1.22
CA TYR A 420 19.84 -0.60 0.23
C TYR A 420 21.06 -1.24 0.92
N PHE A 421 21.60 -2.33 0.34
CA PHE A 421 22.75 -3.06 0.91
C PHE A 421 24.09 -2.58 0.38
N CYS A 422 24.17 -2.14 -0.88
CA CYS A 422 25.39 -1.58 -1.44
C CYS A 422 25.72 -0.23 -0.82
N GLU A 423 24.72 0.63 -0.63
CA GLU A 423 24.94 2.06 -0.28
C GLU A 423 25.90 2.75 -1.27
N CYS A 424 26.03 2.22 -2.47
CA CYS A 424 26.86 2.73 -3.55
C CYS A 424 26.00 3.47 -4.59
N ALA A 425 26.63 4.17 -5.51
CA ALA A 425 25.96 4.94 -6.55
C ALA A 425 25.35 4.03 -7.64
N ILE A 426 24.21 3.39 -7.35
CA ILE A 426 23.43 2.64 -8.34
C ILE A 426 22.53 3.62 -9.11
N LEU A 427 22.65 3.63 -10.44
CA LEU A 427 22.02 4.60 -11.32
C LEU A 427 20.92 3.96 -12.18
N ASP A 428 19.73 4.52 -12.11
CA ASP A 428 18.62 4.31 -13.01
C ASP A 428 17.71 5.56 -13.07
N GLU A 429 16.57 5.47 -13.72
CA GLU A 429 15.61 6.56 -13.85
C GLU A 429 14.95 6.99 -12.53
N PHE A 430 15.01 6.19 -11.46
CA PHE A 430 14.44 6.51 -10.14
C PHE A 430 15.47 7.15 -9.19
N SER A 431 16.75 6.89 -9.39
CA SER A 431 17.85 7.32 -8.52
C SER A 431 18.70 8.43 -9.13
N ASP A 432 18.83 8.48 -10.46
CA ASP A 432 19.58 9.51 -11.18
C ASP A 432 18.68 10.65 -11.66
N ARG A 433 18.85 11.81 -11.05
CA ARG A 433 18.05 12.98 -11.36
C ARG A 433 18.20 13.44 -12.82
N GLY A 434 19.37 13.30 -13.44
CA GLY A 434 19.58 13.67 -14.84
C GLY A 434 18.78 12.79 -15.80
N GLN A 435 18.68 11.48 -15.51
CA GLN A 435 17.82 10.57 -16.27
C GLN A 435 16.35 10.95 -16.07
N ALA A 436 15.92 11.25 -14.83
CA ALA A 436 14.55 11.68 -14.55
C ALA A 436 14.19 12.97 -15.31
N VAL A 437 15.08 13.98 -15.34
CA VAL A 437 14.90 15.21 -16.11
C VAL A 437 14.67 14.91 -17.60
N THR A 438 15.50 14.06 -18.18
CA THR A 438 15.38 13.67 -19.60
C THR A 438 14.02 13.04 -19.90
N LEU A 439 13.53 12.15 -19.03
CA LEU A 439 12.23 11.50 -19.19
C LEU A 439 11.06 12.47 -19.01
N VAL A 440 11.15 13.37 -18.03
CA VAL A 440 10.15 14.42 -17.78
C VAL A 440 10.03 15.32 -19.00
N ASP A 441 11.12 15.83 -19.54
CA ASP A 441 11.11 16.74 -20.69
C ASP A 441 10.58 16.03 -21.96
N LYS A 442 10.97 14.77 -22.18
CA LYS A 442 10.38 13.93 -23.22
C LYS A 442 8.86 13.81 -23.07
N ARG A 443 8.38 13.56 -21.84
CA ARG A 443 6.95 13.42 -21.57
C ARG A 443 6.20 14.73 -21.78
N ILE A 444 6.75 15.88 -21.35
CA ILE A 444 6.18 17.21 -21.59
C ILE A 444 6.05 17.49 -23.08
N ALA A 445 7.06 17.14 -23.87
CA ALA A 445 7.07 17.34 -25.31
C ALA A 445 6.06 16.48 -26.08
N THR A 446 5.76 15.27 -25.58
CA THR A 446 4.86 14.30 -26.24
C THR A 446 3.44 14.30 -25.70
N ALA A 447 3.16 15.01 -24.60
CA ALA A 447 1.85 15.08 -23.97
C ALA A 447 0.88 16.00 -24.75
N ASN A 448 -0.42 15.74 -24.59
CA ASN A 448 -1.42 16.70 -25.07
C ASN A 448 -1.30 18.06 -24.34
N PRO A 449 -1.84 19.17 -24.89
CA PRO A 449 -1.63 20.51 -24.33
C PRO A 449 -1.99 20.65 -22.85
N LEU A 450 -3.09 20.05 -22.41
CA LEU A 450 -3.54 20.13 -21.01
C LEU A 450 -2.58 19.39 -20.08
N MET A 451 -2.17 18.17 -20.45
CA MET A 451 -1.22 17.38 -19.69
C MET A 451 0.17 18.05 -19.69
N SER A 452 0.62 18.58 -20.84
CA SER A 452 1.88 19.32 -20.94
C SER A 452 1.90 20.54 -20.01
N LEU A 453 0.78 21.30 -19.94
CA LEU A 453 0.66 22.42 -19.00
C LEU A 453 0.73 21.95 -17.54
N ALA A 454 -0.03 20.90 -17.19
CA ALA A 454 -0.01 20.33 -15.83
C ALA A 454 1.40 19.84 -15.43
N LEU A 455 2.12 19.18 -16.33
CA LEU A 455 3.49 18.72 -16.09
C LEU A 455 4.45 19.91 -15.96
N ARG A 456 4.33 20.98 -16.77
CA ARG A 456 5.15 22.20 -16.64
C ARG A 456 4.94 22.88 -15.28
N VAL A 457 3.71 22.89 -14.76
CA VAL A 457 3.41 23.41 -13.42
C VAL A 457 4.01 22.50 -12.35
N ASN A 458 3.84 21.17 -12.48
CA ASN A 458 4.42 20.20 -11.54
C ASN A 458 5.94 20.35 -11.44
N TYR A 459 6.61 20.50 -12.56
CA TYR A 459 8.08 20.55 -12.70
C TYR A 459 8.63 21.97 -12.86
N HIS A 460 7.93 22.97 -12.29
CA HIS A 460 8.33 24.37 -12.43
C HIS A 460 9.72 24.65 -11.85
N TRP A 461 10.02 24.07 -10.70
CA TRP A 461 11.29 24.22 -9.98
C TRP A 461 12.32 23.12 -10.29
N LEU A 462 12.04 22.26 -11.28
CA LEU A 462 12.96 21.20 -11.65
C LEU A 462 14.26 21.80 -12.22
N ASP A 463 15.38 21.46 -11.59
CA ASP A 463 16.71 21.85 -12.10
C ASP A 463 17.04 21.05 -13.36
N ARG A 464 17.01 21.71 -14.50
CA ARG A 464 17.29 21.13 -15.82
C ARG A 464 18.77 21.21 -16.22
N SER A 465 19.62 21.79 -15.38
CA SER A 465 21.08 21.80 -15.62
C SER A 465 21.73 20.46 -15.29
N VAL A 466 21.03 19.61 -14.51
CA VAL A 466 21.52 18.27 -14.13
C VAL A 466 21.46 17.35 -15.34
N THR A 467 22.61 16.77 -15.71
CA THR A 467 22.75 15.82 -16.80
C THR A 467 22.81 14.37 -16.25
N PRO A 468 22.39 13.36 -17.04
CA PRO A 468 22.54 11.97 -16.67
C PRO A 468 24.00 11.64 -16.33
N ARG A 469 24.21 10.95 -15.20
CA ARG A 469 25.54 10.47 -14.80
C ARG A 469 25.94 9.31 -15.69
N LYS A 470 27.21 9.29 -16.11
CA LYS A 470 27.79 8.12 -16.77
C LYS A 470 28.17 7.11 -15.69
N PRO A 471 27.70 5.83 -15.79
CA PRO A 471 28.14 4.80 -14.88
C PRO A 471 29.57 4.36 -15.21
N ASP A 472 30.35 4.01 -14.19
CA ASP A 472 31.68 3.39 -14.35
C ASP A 472 31.56 1.92 -14.66
N TYR A 473 30.50 1.29 -14.17
CA TYR A 473 30.20 -0.13 -14.35
C TYR A 473 28.72 -0.33 -14.73
N ARG A 474 28.43 -1.50 -15.30
CA ARG A 474 27.08 -1.97 -15.58
C ARG A 474 26.85 -3.32 -14.92
N LEU A 475 25.79 -3.44 -14.14
CA LEU A 475 25.33 -4.70 -13.60
C LEU A 475 24.18 -5.24 -14.51
N GLN A 476 24.30 -6.48 -14.96
CA GLN A 476 23.30 -7.10 -15.84
C GLN A 476 22.87 -8.43 -15.25
N TYR A 477 21.57 -8.76 -15.41
CA TYR A 477 21.04 -10.08 -15.09
C TYR A 477 21.04 -10.97 -16.31
N ALA A 478 21.45 -12.24 -16.12
CA ALA A 478 21.34 -13.28 -17.11
C ALA A 478 20.82 -14.59 -16.49
N SER A 479 20.07 -15.36 -17.27
CA SER A 479 19.58 -16.68 -16.84
C SER A 479 20.70 -17.71 -16.89
N GLY A 480 20.63 -18.71 -16.01
CA GLY A 480 21.60 -19.81 -15.95
C GLY A 480 22.72 -19.61 -14.92
N PRO A 481 23.70 -20.52 -14.86
CA PRO A 481 24.77 -20.48 -13.89
C PRO A 481 25.74 -19.31 -14.11
N ALA A 482 26.34 -18.83 -13.03
CA ALA A 482 27.36 -17.79 -13.08
C ALA A 482 28.61 -18.29 -13.79
N THR A 483 29.24 -17.41 -14.59
CA THR A 483 30.46 -17.69 -15.33
C THR A 483 31.44 -16.53 -15.14
N GLY A 484 32.60 -16.82 -14.55
CA GLY A 484 33.65 -15.82 -14.34
C GLY A 484 33.69 -15.16 -12.96
N PRO A 485 34.76 -14.41 -12.65
CA PRO A 485 35.01 -13.88 -11.32
C PRO A 485 34.07 -12.72 -10.94
N ASP A 486 33.64 -11.93 -11.92
CA ASP A 486 32.77 -10.75 -11.69
C ASP A 486 31.29 -11.11 -11.90
N SER A 487 30.90 -12.32 -11.47
CA SER A 487 29.51 -12.79 -11.58
C SER A 487 29.05 -13.45 -10.29
N TRP A 488 27.76 -13.19 -9.93
CA TRP A 488 27.13 -13.69 -8.72
C TRP A 488 25.95 -14.59 -9.06
N GLN A 489 26.06 -15.87 -8.71
CA GLN A 489 24.96 -16.80 -8.80
C GLN A 489 23.82 -16.35 -7.89
N VAL A 490 22.58 -16.29 -8.42
CA VAL A 490 21.37 -15.95 -7.67
C VAL A 490 20.23 -16.91 -7.97
N ARG A 491 19.25 -16.95 -7.09
CA ARG A 491 18.03 -17.74 -7.27
C ARG A 491 16.79 -16.89 -7.06
N SER A 492 15.81 -17.13 -7.92
CA SER A 492 14.48 -16.52 -7.82
C SER A 492 13.41 -17.60 -7.83
N ALA A 493 12.39 -17.46 -6.97
CA ALA A 493 11.21 -18.31 -7.04
C ALA A 493 10.43 -18.13 -8.35
N ALA A 494 10.54 -16.95 -8.99
CA ALA A 494 9.86 -16.64 -10.25
C ALA A 494 10.69 -16.97 -11.50
N LYS A 495 12.02 -16.85 -11.44
CA LYS A 495 12.92 -16.92 -12.60
C LYS A 495 13.89 -18.12 -12.57
N GLY A 496 13.91 -18.87 -11.47
CA GLY A 496 14.83 -19.98 -11.28
C GLY A 496 16.27 -19.53 -10.99
N VAL A 497 17.23 -20.23 -11.58
CA VAL A 497 18.66 -19.94 -11.45
C VAL A 497 19.08 -18.88 -12.46
N GLY A 498 19.74 -17.84 -11.97
CA GLY A 498 20.32 -16.78 -12.76
C GLY A 498 21.60 -16.26 -12.14
N HIS A 499 22.17 -15.24 -12.73
CA HIS A 499 23.37 -14.58 -12.20
C HIS A 499 23.40 -13.10 -12.59
N PHE A 500 24.05 -12.30 -11.76
CA PHE A 500 24.44 -10.94 -12.14
C PHE A 500 25.87 -10.94 -12.63
N VAL A 501 26.15 -10.11 -13.63
CA VAL A 501 27.49 -9.89 -14.20
C VAL A 501 27.81 -8.41 -14.11
N LEU A 502 28.97 -8.07 -13.56
CA LEU A 502 29.51 -6.73 -13.53
C LEU A 502 30.47 -6.53 -14.69
N THR A 503 30.21 -5.52 -15.50
CA THR A 503 31.07 -5.14 -16.62
C THR A 503 31.49 -3.69 -16.48
N ARG A 504 32.75 -3.36 -16.81
CA ARG A 504 33.19 -1.98 -16.82
C ARG A 504 32.65 -1.27 -18.05
N GLU A 505 32.11 -0.07 -17.87
CA GLU A 505 31.70 0.78 -19.00
C GLU A 505 32.95 1.47 -19.58
N PRO A 506 33.03 1.64 -20.91
CA PRO A 506 34.17 2.23 -21.57
C PRO A 506 34.31 3.75 -21.36
#